data_08048076ce17b2b6ed39e746be8d2059
#
_entry.id   08048076ce17b2b6ed39e746be8d2059
#
_cell.length_a   1.000
_cell.length_b   1.000
_cell.length_c   1.000
_cell.angle_alpha   90.00
_cell.angle_beta   90.00
_cell.angle_gamma   90.00
#
_symmetry.space_group_name_H-M   'P 1'
#
loop_
_entity.id
_entity.type
_entity.pdbx_description
1 polymer ?
#
loop_
_entity_poly.entity_id
_entity_poly.type
_entity_poly.pdbx_seq_one_letter_code
_entity_poly.pdbx_strand_id
1 'polypeptide(L)'
;MNKKLRKAKNQLIKDLILESAKEIIEKDGFDSLSIRKLAKKVGYSPANIYQYYDSKSEIISAVVQLGYHNIIKSIQNEKNDFKTSEEEIRYKFKKYINSALKNQHYYKAVMLSQEDDILAVTSILNNEDQNNSSAFNFLENLIEKGQNQGEFKTGNPKIKAKIIWTATFGLIIRLIIEGIDNQEIQNQLIENHFEIIFAGIRSK
;
A
#
# COMPACT_ATOMS: atom_id res chain seq x y z
N MET A 1 15.15 -36.83 -0.37
CA MET A 1 15.16 -35.42 -0.82
C MET A 1 15.47 -34.53 0.39
N ASN A 2 16.51 -33.68 0.32
CA ASN A 2 17.00 -32.84 1.41
C ASN A 2 15.88 -31.87 1.90
N LYS A 3 15.63 -31.83 3.24
CA LYS A 3 14.58 -30.96 3.87
C LYS A 3 14.67 -29.49 3.42
N LYS A 4 15.90 -29.00 3.20
CA LYS A 4 16.18 -27.65 2.69
C LYS A 4 15.68 -27.46 1.25
N LEU A 5 15.88 -28.46 0.39
CA LEU A 5 15.44 -28.43 -1.01
C LEU A 5 13.90 -28.47 -1.12
N ARG A 6 13.25 -29.27 -0.26
CA ARG A 6 11.79 -29.33 -0.20
C ARG A 6 11.17 -28.01 0.24
N LYS A 7 11.77 -27.36 1.25
CA LYS A 7 11.31 -26.04 1.73
C LYS A 7 11.45 -24.96 0.63
N ALA A 8 12.59 -24.94 -0.08
CA ALA A 8 12.82 -24.00 -1.18
C ALA A 8 11.83 -24.22 -2.33
N LYS A 9 11.58 -25.47 -2.72
CA LYS A 9 10.58 -25.80 -3.76
C LYS A 9 9.17 -25.35 -3.36
N ASN A 10 8.77 -25.60 -2.11
CA ASN A 10 7.45 -25.18 -1.63
C ASN A 10 7.31 -23.65 -1.64
N GLN A 11 8.37 -22.91 -1.28
CA GLN A 11 8.34 -21.45 -1.34
C GLN A 11 8.20 -20.94 -2.77
N LEU A 12 8.97 -21.47 -3.72
CA LEU A 12 8.85 -21.11 -5.14
C LEU A 12 7.43 -21.32 -5.69
N ILE A 13 6.76 -22.40 -5.28
CA ILE A 13 5.38 -22.66 -5.72
C ILE A 13 4.41 -21.68 -5.06
N LYS A 14 4.57 -21.37 -3.77
CA LYS A 14 3.79 -20.33 -3.10
C LYS A 14 3.92 -18.99 -3.80
N ASP A 15 5.15 -18.59 -4.12
CA ASP A 15 5.43 -17.32 -4.81
C ASP A 15 4.79 -17.29 -6.21
N LEU A 16 4.86 -18.40 -6.96
CA LEU A 16 4.20 -18.52 -8.27
C LEU A 16 2.67 -18.40 -8.18
N ILE A 17 2.07 -19.01 -7.15
CA ILE A 17 0.62 -18.91 -6.90
C ILE A 17 0.24 -17.46 -6.59
N LEU A 18 0.99 -16.77 -5.72
CA LEU A 18 0.72 -15.39 -5.36
C LEU A 18 0.88 -14.44 -6.53
N GLU A 19 1.95 -14.55 -7.31
CA GLU A 19 2.16 -13.69 -8.47
C GLU A 19 1.07 -13.89 -9.52
N SER A 20 0.68 -15.15 -9.78
CA SER A 20 -0.42 -15.47 -10.69
C SER A 20 -1.77 -14.96 -10.19
N ALA A 21 -2.03 -15.01 -8.89
CA ALA A 21 -3.23 -14.45 -8.28
C ALA A 21 -3.24 -12.93 -8.39
N LYS A 22 -2.12 -12.26 -8.11
CA LYS A 22 -1.93 -10.83 -8.29
C LYS A 22 -2.23 -10.38 -9.72
N GLU A 23 -1.67 -11.05 -10.74
CA GLU A 23 -1.93 -10.72 -12.15
C GLU A 23 -3.42 -10.85 -12.52
N ILE A 24 -4.13 -11.86 -11.97
CA ILE A 24 -5.57 -12.01 -12.19
C ILE A 24 -6.32 -10.83 -11.56
N ILE A 25 -5.96 -10.47 -10.33
CA ILE A 25 -6.60 -9.38 -9.57
C ILE A 25 -6.33 -8.02 -10.23
N GLU A 26 -5.10 -7.76 -10.64
CA GLU A 26 -4.72 -6.52 -11.32
C GLU A 26 -5.47 -6.32 -12.64
N LYS A 27 -5.68 -7.41 -13.37
CA LYS A 27 -6.34 -7.35 -14.68
C LYS A 27 -7.87 -7.29 -14.58
N ASP A 28 -8.44 -8.15 -13.74
CA ASP A 28 -9.87 -8.47 -13.79
C ASP A 28 -10.61 -8.20 -12.47
N GLY A 29 -9.90 -7.70 -11.42
CA GLY A 29 -10.43 -7.47 -10.08
C GLY A 29 -10.50 -8.74 -9.21
N PHE A 30 -10.81 -8.55 -7.93
CA PHE A 30 -10.84 -9.64 -6.91
C PHE A 30 -11.93 -10.67 -7.17
N ASP A 31 -13.09 -10.24 -7.65
CA ASP A 31 -14.22 -11.14 -7.92
C ASP A 31 -13.90 -12.16 -9.02
N SER A 32 -12.98 -11.80 -9.91
CA SER A 32 -12.52 -12.66 -10.99
C SER A 32 -11.59 -13.79 -10.54
N LEU A 33 -11.01 -13.69 -9.33
CA LEU A 33 -10.12 -14.73 -8.80
C LEU A 33 -10.94 -15.94 -8.37
N SER A 34 -10.65 -17.09 -8.96
CA SER A 34 -11.15 -18.39 -8.51
C SER A 34 -10.02 -19.40 -8.45
N ILE A 35 -10.13 -20.38 -7.53
CA ILE A 35 -9.11 -21.45 -7.41
C ILE A 35 -8.94 -22.19 -8.73
N ARG A 36 -10.03 -22.41 -9.51
CA ARG A 36 -9.96 -23.06 -10.82
C ARG A 36 -9.18 -22.22 -11.84
N LYS A 37 -9.46 -20.90 -11.90
CA LYS A 37 -8.75 -19.98 -12.82
C LYS A 37 -7.27 -19.87 -12.46
N LEU A 38 -6.98 -19.77 -11.15
CA LEU A 38 -5.61 -19.72 -10.63
C LEU A 38 -4.85 -21.02 -10.93
N ALA A 39 -5.44 -22.18 -10.61
CA ALA A 39 -4.85 -23.50 -10.88
C ALA A 39 -4.53 -23.69 -12.37
N LYS A 40 -5.46 -23.30 -13.26
CA LYS A 40 -5.23 -23.33 -14.71
C LYS A 40 -4.05 -22.44 -15.11
N LYS A 41 -3.93 -21.23 -14.51
CA LYS A 41 -2.86 -20.28 -14.84
C LYS A 41 -1.49 -20.78 -14.40
N VAL A 42 -1.38 -21.42 -13.25
CA VAL A 42 -0.10 -21.94 -12.71
C VAL A 42 0.23 -23.37 -13.20
N GLY A 43 -0.66 -24.00 -13.96
CA GLY A 43 -0.45 -25.37 -14.47
C GLY A 43 -0.63 -26.47 -13.40
N TYR A 44 -1.44 -26.21 -12.38
CA TYR A 44 -1.74 -27.15 -11.29
C TYR A 44 -3.22 -27.55 -11.25
N SER A 45 -3.55 -28.60 -10.51
CA SER A 45 -4.95 -28.91 -10.16
C SER A 45 -5.42 -28.02 -9.00
N PRO A 46 -6.74 -27.76 -8.87
CA PRO A 46 -7.29 -27.08 -7.68
C PRO A 46 -6.88 -27.71 -6.36
N ALA A 47 -6.83 -29.05 -6.29
CA ALA A 47 -6.39 -29.78 -5.10
C ALA A 47 -4.92 -29.48 -4.74
N ASN A 48 -4.06 -29.25 -5.73
CA ASN A 48 -2.67 -28.88 -5.49
C ASN A 48 -2.53 -27.45 -4.94
N ILE A 49 -3.40 -26.52 -5.33
CA ILE A 49 -3.41 -25.17 -4.74
C ILE A 49 -3.69 -25.24 -3.24
N TYR A 50 -4.66 -26.06 -2.83
CA TYR A 50 -5.02 -26.27 -1.43
C TYR A 50 -3.93 -26.95 -0.57
N GLN A 51 -2.86 -27.47 -1.18
CA GLN A 51 -1.67 -27.93 -0.42
C GLN A 51 -0.79 -26.77 0.07
N TYR A 52 -0.98 -25.56 -0.47
CA TYR A 52 -0.16 -24.37 -0.18
C TYR A 52 -0.95 -23.27 0.52
N TYR A 53 -2.26 -23.21 0.33
CA TYR A 53 -3.18 -22.22 0.89
C TYR A 53 -4.50 -22.88 1.24
N ASP A 54 -4.98 -22.66 2.46
CA ASP A 54 -6.18 -23.33 2.99
C ASP A 54 -7.48 -22.80 2.36
N SER A 55 -7.45 -21.56 1.84
CA SER A 55 -8.64 -20.94 1.26
C SER A 55 -8.29 -19.90 0.18
N LYS A 56 -9.33 -19.50 -0.60
CA LYS A 56 -9.23 -18.35 -1.52
C LYS A 56 -8.92 -17.06 -0.74
N SER A 57 -9.52 -16.89 0.44
CA SER A 57 -9.32 -15.70 1.29
C SER A 57 -7.87 -15.61 1.77
N GLU A 58 -7.24 -16.72 2.14
CA GLU A 58 -5.82 -16.73 2.52
C GLU A 58 -4.92 -16.28 1.36
N ILE A 59 -5.22 -16.71 0.12
CA ILE A 59 -4.47 -16.27 -1.06
C ILE A 59 -4.67 -14.76 -1.27
N ILE A 60 -5.89 -14.27 -1.15
CA ILE A 60 -6.19 -12.84 -1.27
C ILE A 60 -5.43 -12.05 -0.22
N SER A 61 -5.52 -12.44 1.05
CA SER A 61 -4.80 -11.78 2.16
C SER A 61 -3.28 -11.75 1.92
N ALA A 62 -2.71 -12.86 1.45
CA ALA A 62 -1.27 -12.94 1.16
C ALA A 62 -0.87 -12.03 -0.02
N VAL A 63 -1.69 -11.95 -1.09
CA VAL A 63 -1.47 -11.03 -2.22
C VAL A 63 -1.55 -9.57 -1.75
N VAL A 64 -2.55 -9.26 -0.91
CA VAL A 64 -2.73 -7.92 -0.33
C VAL A 64 -1.54 -7.50 0.50
N GLN A 65 -1.11 -8.37 1.43
CA GLN A 65 0.05 -8.11 2.29
C GLN A 65 1.32 -7.88 1.47
N LEU A 66 1.56 -8.73 0.47
CA LEU A 66 2.72 -8.60 -0.41
C LEU A 66 2.70 -7.29 -1.19
N GLY A 67 1.57 -6.94 -1.79
CA GLY A 67 1.43 -5.72 -2.58
C GLY A 67 1.53 -4.47 -1.71
N TYR A 68 0.88 -4.46 -0.55
CA TYR A 68 1.00 -3.36 0.41
C TYR A 68 2.45 -3.20 0.88
N HIS A 69 3.11 -4.30 1.26
CA HIS A 69 4.52 -4.27 1.65
C HIS A 69 5.42 -3.72 0.52
N ASN A 70 5.20 -4.11 -0.74
CA ASN A 70 5.99 -3.64 -1.87
C ASN A 70 5.78 -2.13 -2.13
N ILE A 71 4.55 -1.63 -2.02
CA ILE A 71 4.26 -0.19 -2.13
C ILE A 71 5.03 0.57 -1.05
N ILE A 72 4.93 0.11 0.20
CA ILE A 72 5.59 0.76 1.33
C ILE A 72 7.12 0.73 1.19
N LYS A 73 7.67 -0.42 0.82
CA LYS A 73 9.11 -0.59 0.61
C LYS A 73 9.65 0.31 -0.51
N SER A 74 8.87 0.50 -1.58
CA SER A 74 9.26 1.40 -2.68
C SER A 74 9.35 2.87 -2.23
N ILE A 75 8.52 3.26 -1.26
CA ILE A 75 8.51 4.61 -0.70
C ILE A 75 9.67 4.83 0.28
N GLN A 76 10.05 3.79 1.04
CA GLN A 76 11.05 3.89 2.11
C GLN A 76 12.51 3.83 1.63
N ASN A 77 12.78 3.00 0.60
CA ASN A 77 14.15 2.60 0.25
C ASN A 77 14.93 3.62 -0.59
N GLU A 78 14.35 4.74 -1.01
CA GLU A 78 15.08 5.74 -1.75
C GLU A 78 15.82 6.70 -0.82
N LYS A 79 17.14 6.65 -0.92
CA LYS A 79 18.04 7.63 -0.31
C LYS A 79 18.21 8.78 -1.29
N ASN A 80 17.42 9.83 -1.14
CA ASN A 80 17.65 11.10 -1.79
C ASN A 80 18.01 12.13 -0.70
N ASP A 81 18.91 13.05 -1.02
CA ASP A 81 19.27 14.14 -0.11
C ASP A 81 18.17 15.23 -0.17
N PHE A 82 17.11 15.04 0.64
CA PHE A 82 16.06 16.03 0.80
C PHE A 82 16.51 17.13 1.76
N LYS A 83 16.25 18.38 1.39
CA LYS A 83 16.60 19.55 2.22
C LYS A 83 15.65 19.71 3.41
N THR A 84 14.38 19.31 3.24
CA THR A 84 13.34 19.47 4.24
C THR A 84 12.51 18.20 4.40
N SER A 85 11.88 18.03 5.57
CA SER A 85 10.96 16.91 5.83
C SER A 85 9.71 17.03 4.94
N GLU A 86 9.25 18.25 4.64
CA GLU A 86 8.14 18.47 3.71
C GLU A 86 8.47 17.96 2.30
N GLU A 87 9.65 18.30 1.78
CA GLU A 87 10.09 17.84 0.45
C GLU A 87 10.12 16.31 0.37
N GLU A 88 10.64 15.65 1.41
CA GLU A 88 10.70 14.20 1.49
C GLU A 88 9.30 13.58 1.52
N ILE A 89 8.37 14.11 2.34
CA ILE A 89 7.00 13.62 2.43
C ILE A 89 6.29 13.77 1.08
N ARG A 90 6.36 14.95 0.46
CA ARG A 90 5.75 15.21 -0.87
C ARG A 90 6.24 14.22 -1.91
N TYR A 91 7.55 14.04 -2.01
CA TYR A 91 8.15 13.12 -2.99
C TYR A 91 7.65 11.69 -2.81
N LYS A 92 7.71 11.18 -1.58
CA LYS A 92 7.31 9.81 -1.27
C LYS A 92 5.81 9.58 -1.46
N PHE A 93 4.98 10.53 -1.05
CA PHE A 93 3.54 10.42 -1.25
C PHE A 93 3.13 10.56 -2.72
N LYS A 94 3.79 11.39 -3.53
CA LYS A 94 3.57 11.39 -4.99
C LYS A 94 3.85 10.03 -5.61
N LYS A 95 4.92 9.35 -5.20
CA LYS A 95 5.20 7.97 -5.64
C LYS A 95 4.11 7.01 -5.20
N TYR A 96 3.66 7.11 -3.96
CA TYR A 96 2.55 6.30 -3.44
C TYR A 96 1.27 6.51 -4.25
N ILE A 97 0.88 7.76 -4.51
CA ILE A 97 -0.29 8.10 -5.32
C ILE A 97 -0.16 7.51 -6.73
N ASN A 98 0.98 7.73 -7.39
CA ASN A 98 1.22 7.23 -8.74
C ASN A 98 1.17 5.69 -8.80
N SER A 99 1.70 5.00 -7.78
CA SER A 99 1.61 3.54 -7.67
C SER A 99 0.17 3.07 -7.48
N ALA A 100 -0.62 3.77 -6.66
CA ALA A 100 -2.03 3.48 -6.45
C ALA A 100 -2.85 3.68 -7.73
N LEU A 101 -2.63 4.78 -8.45
CA LEU A 101 -3.30 5.09 -9.72
C LEU A 101 -2.93 4.10 -10.83
N LYS A 102 -1.69 3.62 -10.86
CA LYS A 102 -1.25 2.59 -11.80
C LYS A 102 -1.92 1.23 -11.53
N ASN A 103 -2.24 0.93 -10.26
CA ASN A 103 -2.78 -0.36 -9.82
C ASN A 103 -4.17 -0.18 -9.19
N GLN A 104 -5.05 0.61 -9.82
CA GLN A 104 -6.33 1.06 -9.23
C GLN A 104 -7.25 -0.08 -8.77
N HIS A 105 -7.37 -1.17 -9.54
CA HIS A 105 -8.21 -2.30 -9.15
C HIS A 105 -7.71 -2.95 -7.86
N TYR A 106 -6.41 -3.19 -7.81
CA TYR A 106 -5.75 -3.73 -6.62
C TYR A 106 -5.89 -2.77 -5.44
N TYR A 107 -5.57 -1.47 -5.63
CA TYR A 107 -5.64 -0.47 -4.58
C TYR A 107 -7.04 -0.35 -3.97
N LYS A 108 -8.08 -0.24 -4.81
CA LYS A 108 -9.47 -0.18 -4.34
C LYS A 108 -9.85 -1.40 -3.51
N ALA A 109 -9.53 -2.57 -3.99
CA ALA A 109 -9.91 -3.79 -3.34
C ALA A 109 -9.22 -3.99 -1.98
N VAL A 110 -7.94 -3.60 -1.88
CA VAL A 110 -7.20 -3.61 -0.61
C VAL A 110 -7.74 -2.57 0.37
N MET A 111 -7.83 -1.33 -0.08
CA MET A 111 -8.11 -0.19 0.81
C MET A 111 -9.58 -0.02 1.18
N LEU A 112 -10.49 -0.66 0.45
CA LEU A 112 -11.93 -0.67 0.74
C LEU A 112 -12.41 -2.03 1.28
N SER A 113 -11.50 -2.96 1.51
CA SER A 113 -11.85 -4.26 2.10
C SER A 113 -12.28 -4.10 3.56
N GLN A 114 -13.28 -4.90 3.94
CA GLN A 114 -13.74 -5.05 5.32
C GLN A 114 -13.30 -6.39 5.94
N GLU A 115 -12.51 -7.19 5.22
CA GLU A 115 -11.96 -8.45 5.73
C GLU A 115 -10.96 -8.16 6.87
N ASP A 116 -11.10 -8.87 7.98
CA ASP A 116 -10.31 -8.63 9.21
C ASP A 116 -8.80 -8.73 8.97
N ASP A 117 -8.35 -9.71 8.18
CA ASP A 117 -6.94 -9.90 7.84
C ASP A 117 -6.37 -8.73 7.04
N ILE A 118 -7.18 -8.11 6.18
CA ILE A 118 -6.79 -6.96 5.37
C ILE A 118 -6.81 -5.69 6.23
N LEU A 119 -7.84 -5.52 7.05
CA LEU A 119 -7.96 -4.40 7.98
C LEU A 119 -6.81 -4.39 8.99
N ALA A 120 -6.37 -5.56 9.47
CA ALA A 120 -5.22 -5.67 10.36
C ALA A 120 -3.93 -5.06 9.77
N VAL A 121 -3.79 -5.08 8.44
CA VAL A 121 -2.61 -4.53 7.73
C VAL A 121 -2.81 -3.07 7.30
N THR A 122 -4.03 -2.69 6.93
CA THR A 122 -4.33 -1.38 6.31
C THR A 122 -4.89 -0.35 7.27
N SER A 123 -5.41 -0.77 8.43
CA SER A 123 -5.99 0.13 9.42
C SER A 123 -4.93 1.00 10.08
N ILE A 124 -5.15 2.31 10.11
CA ILE A 124 -4.27 3.30 10.72
C ILE A 124 -4.95 4.10 11.84
N LEU A 125 -6.28 4.16 11.85
CA LEU A 125 -7.01 5.01 12.78
C LEU A 125 -7.19 4.35 14.15
N ASN A 126 -7.46 3.03 14.17
CA ASN A 126 -7.77 2.27 15.39
C ASN A 126 -6.57 1.57 16.03
N ASN A 127 -5.43 1.46 15.32
CA ASN A 127 -4.25 0.80 15.87
C ASN A 127 -3.54 1.71 16.87
N GLU A 128 -3.82 1.53 18.14
CA GLU A 128 -3.03 2.11 19.24
C GLU A 128 -1.76 1.29 19.55
N ASP A 129 -1.75 -0.02 19.18
CA ASP A 129 -0.71 -0.98 19.51
C ASP A 129 0.08 -1.50 18.29
N GLN A 130 1.36 -1.26 18.34
CA GLN A 130 2.59 -2.01 18.01
C GLN A 130 2.83 -2.65 16.62
N ASN A 131 1.86 -2.84 15.75
CA ASN A 131 2.13 -3.37 14.39
C ASN A 131 1.81 -2.36 13.28
N ASN A 132 1.96 -1.08 13.59
CA ASN A 132 1.82 -0.02 12.60
C ASN A 132 2.68 -0.35 11.37
N SER A 133 2.07 -0.30 10.21
CA SER A 133 2.79 -0.45 8.95
C SER A 133 4.02 0.45 9.01
N SER A 134 5.15 -0.08 8.61
CA SER A 134 6.42 0.64 8.57
C SER A 134 6.32 2.01 7.85
N ALA A 135 5.31 2.17 6.99
CA ALA A 135 4.99 3.41 6.29
C ALA A 135 4.39 4.50 7.18
N PHE A 136 3.50 4.11 8.08
CA PHE A 136 2.90 5.07 8.99
C PHE A 136 3.92 5.61 9.98
N ASN A 137 4.74 4.72 10.58
CA ASN A 137 5.85 5.10 11.44
C ASN A 137 6.86 5.99 10.73
N PHE A 138 7.11 5.72 9.45
CA PHE A 138 7.98 6.56 8.64
C PHE A 138 7.45 8.00 8.51
N LEU A 139 6.16 8.18 8.22
CA LEU A 139 5.54 9.49 8.13
C LEU A 139 5.56 10.23 9.49
N GLU A 140 5.23 9.52 10.59
CA GLU A 140 5.29 10.06 11.94
C GLU A 140 6.69 10.58 12.27
N ASN A 141 7.74 9.79 11.99
CA ASN A 141 9.13 10.17 12.22
C ASN A 141 9.56 11.38 11.38
N LEU A 142 9.09 11.51 10.13
CA LEU A 142 9.38 12.68 9.30
C LEU A 142 8.70 13.96 9.83
N ILE A 143 7.48 13.82 10.34
CA ILE A 143 6.78 14.96 10.96
C ILE A 143 7.49 15.39 12.22
N GLU A 144 7.89 14.44 13.10
CA GLU A 144 8.65 14.71 14.31
C GLU A 144 10.00 15.37 13.98
N LYS A 145 10.72 14.87 12.97
CA LYS A 145 11.96 15.49 12.49
C LYS A 145 11.71 16.93 12.05
N GLY A 146 10.69 17.18 11.23
CA GLY A 146 10.36 18.54 10.77
C GLY A 146 9.95 19.47 11.90
N GLN A 147 9.28 18.99 12.96
CA GLN A 147 9.00 19.77 14.16
C GLN A 147 10.29 20.13 14.92
N ASN A 148 11.20 19.18 15.09
CA ASN A 148 12.48 19.39 15.77
C ASN A 148 13.39 20.36 15.01
N GLN A 149 13.23 20.44 13.67
CA GLN A 149 13.94 21.38 12.79
C GLN A 149 13.23 22.74 12.64
N GLY A 150 12.06 22.92 13.25
CA GLY A 150 11.28 24.16 13.15
C GLY A 150 10.53 24.32 11.84
N GLU A 151 10.50 23.31 10.97
CA GLU A 151 9.73 23.34 9.71
C GLU A 151 8.22 23.28 9.97
N PHE A 152 7.82 22.47 10.94
CA PHE A 152 6.42 22.24 11.27
C PHE A 152 6.07 22.75 12.67
N LYS A 153 4.84 23.24 12.82
CA LYS A 153 4.25 23.59 14.12
C LYS A 153 4.34 22.40 15.08
N THR A 154 4.62 22.66 16.33
CA THR A 154 4.58 21.66 17.40
C THR A 154 3.20 21.00 17.51
N GLY A 155 3.12 19.87 18.20
CA GLY A 155 1.90 19.10 18.41
C GLY A 155 2.13 17.62 18.20
N ASN A 156 1.10 16.79 18.32
CA ASN A 156 1.21 15.35 18.22
C ASN A 156 1.54 14.91 16.78
N PRO A 157 2.75 14.35 16.49
CA PRO A 157 3.16 13.96 15.16
C PRO A 157 2.31 12.80 14.61
N LYS A 158 1.87 11.88 15.48
CA LYS A 158 1.00 10.74 15.12
C LYS A 158 -0.35 11.22 14.60
N ILE A 159 -0.96 12.22 15.23
CA ILE A 159 -2.24 12.80 14.78
C ILE A 159 -2.06 13.47 13.41
N LYS A 160 -1.01 14.26 13.23
CA LYS A 160 -0.71 14.89 11.93
C LYS A 160 -0.49 13.86 10.85
N ALA A 161 0.25 12.78 11.13
CA ALA A 161 0.46 11.67 10.20
C ALA A 161 -0.87 10.99 9.81
N LYS A 162 -1.76 10.73 10.76
CA LYS A 162 -3.10 10.17 10.50
C LYS A 162 -3.91 11.07 9.57
N ILE A 163 -3.90 12.38 9.79
CA ILE A 163 -4.63 13.35 8.96
C ILE A 163 -4.07 13.36 7.53
N ILE A 164 -2.76 13.47 7.36
CA ILE A 164 -2.10 13.49 6.05
C ILE A 164 -2.42 12.20 5.28
N TRP A 165 -2.29 11.04 5.95
CA TRP A 165 -2.57 9.75 5.33
C TRP A 165 -4.02 9.64 4.88
N THR A 166 -4.97 9.96 5.77
CA THR A 166 -6.40 9.87 5.48
C THR A 166 -6.84 10.83 4.37
N ALA A 167 -6.33 12.06 4.38
CA ALA A 167 -6.61 13.03 3.33
C ALA A 167 -6.06 12.57 1.97
N THR A 168 -4.84 12.01 1.94
CA THR A 168 -4.23 11.46 0.71
C THR A 168 -4.98 10.23 0.21
N PHE A 169 -5.40 9.35 1.12
CA PHE A 169 -6.27 8.22 0.78
C PHE A 169 -7.58 8.69 0.10
N GLY A 170 -8.23 9.72 0.66
CA GLY A 170 -9.44 10.30 0.08
C GLY A 170 -9.21 10.82 -1.34
N LEU A 171 -8.11 11.55 -1.58
CA LEU A 171 -7.74 12.01 -2.92
C LEU A 171 -7.56 10.83 -3.89
N ILE A 172 -6.78 9.82 -3.52
CA ILE A 172 -6.52 8.65 -4.38
C ILE A 172 -7.84 7.95 -4.75
N ILE A 173 -8.69 7.67 -3.77
CA ILE A 173 -9.97 7.00 -4.01
C ILE A 173 -10.86 7.81 -4.96
N ARG A 174 -10.92 9.14 -4.80
CA ARG A 174 -11.70 10.00 -5.69
C ARG A 174 -11.16 10.00 -7.11
N LEU A 175 -9.84 10.14 -7.29
CA LEU A 175 -9.20 10.07 -8.61
C LEU A 175 -9.53 8.74 -9.33
N ILE A 176 -9.51 7.62 -8.59
CA ILE A 176 -9.81 6.30 -9.13
C ILE A 176 -11.30 6.13 -9.46
N ILE A 177 -12.20 6.54 -8.55
CA ILE A 177 -13.66 6.34 -8.72
C ILE A 177 -14.20 7.22 -9.85
N GLU A 178 -13.70 8.44 -9.96
CA GLU A 178 -14.15 9.39 -11.00
C GLU A 178 -13.46 9.16 -12.35
N GLY A 179 -12.48 8.25 -12.42
CA GLY A 179 -11.78 7.93 -13.66
C GLY A 179 -11.01 9.12 -14.23
N ILE A 180 -10.35 9.89 -13.36
CA ILE A 180 -9.56 11.05 -13.80
C ILE A 180 -8.26 10.57 -14.42
N ASP A 181 -8.25 10.38 -15.75
CA ASP A 181 -7.07 9.88 -16.49
C ASP A 181 -6.18 11.01 -17.05
N ASN A 182 -6.65 12.26 -17.02
CA ASN A 182 -5.86 13.40 -17.46
C ASN A 182 -4.72 13.69 -16.46
N GLN A 183 -3.48 13.48 -16.91
CA GLN A 183 -2.28 13.59 -16.08
C GLN A 183 -2.06 15.03 -15.56
N GLU A 184 -2.45 16.06 -16.32
CA GLU A 184 -2.31 17.44 -15.91
C GLU A 184 -3.26 17.76 -14.75
N ILE A 185 -4.51 17.32 -14.84
CA ILE A 185 -5.51 17.46 -13.77
C ILE A 185 -5.06 16.69 -12.53
N GLN A 186 -4.60 15.44 -12.69
CA GLN A 186 -4.07 14.64 -11.57
C GLN A 186 -2.93 15.38 -10.87
N ASN A 187 -1.93 15.85 -11.62
CA ASN A 187 -0.79 16.58 -11.08
C ASN A 187 -1.21 17.84 -10.34
N GLN A 188 -2.12 18.62 -10.92
CA GLN A 188 -2.63 19.85 -10.29
C GLN A 188 -3.33 19.53 -8.96
N LEU A 189 -4.19 18.51 -8.92
CA LEU A 189 -4.88 18.11 -7.70
C LEU A 189 -3.90 17.62 -6.62
N ILE A 190 -2.90 16.83 -7.00
CA ILE A 190 -1.88 16.31 -6.08
C ILE A 190 -1.03 17.46 -5.51
N GLU A 191 -0.59 18.40 -6.34
CA GLU A 191 0.21 19.54 -5.86
C GLU A 191 -0.58 20.41 -4.89
N ASN A 192 -1.80 20.80 -5.26
CA ASN A 192 -2.64 21.63 -4.41
C ASN A 192 -3.06 20.90 -3.10
N HIS A 193 -3.29 19.59 -3.17
CA HIS A 193 -3.57 18.79 -1.97
C HIS A 193 -2.45 18.92 -0.93
N PHE A 194 -1.20 18.74 -1.35
CA PHE A 194 -0.08 18.89 -0.43
C PHE A 194 0.13 20.35 -0.01
N GLU A 195 -0.07 21.31 -0.90
CA GLU A 195 0.05 22.73 -0.53
C GLU A 195 -0.93 23.10 0.58
N ILE A 196 -2.20 22.69 0.46
CA ILE A 196 -3.22 22.95 1.48
C ILE A 196 -2.88 22.26 2.80
N ILE A 197 -2.45 20.99 2.77
CA ILE A 197 -2.07 20.25 3.98
C ILE A 197 -0.89 20.92 4.68
N PHE A 198 0.18 21.20 3.93
CA PHE A 198 1.39 21.75 4.54
C PHE A 198 1.23 23.21 4.97
N ALA A 199 0.42 24.01 4.27
CA ALA A 199 0.06 25.34 4.76
C ALA A 199 -0.58 25.32 6.16
N GLY A 200 -1.32 24.26 6.47
CA GLY A 200 -1.90 24.05 7.79
C GLY A 200 -0.88 23.75 8.91
N ILE A 201 0.22 23.08 8.59
CA ILE A 201 1.18 22.56 9.58
C ILE A 201 2.57 23.21 9.54
N ARG A 202 2.93 23.98 8.51
CA ARG A 202 4.20 24.73 8.48
C ARG A 202 4.27 25.71 9.67
N SER A 203 5.47 25.83 10.23
CA SER A 203 5.77 26.97 11.12
C SER A 203 5.67 28.29 10.33
N LYS A 204 5.38 29.38 11.03
CA LYS A 204 5.35 30.71 10.41
C LYS A 204 6.76 31.22 10.23
#